data_74d0eb0fe9b74150b89727297d399f55
#
_entry.id   74d0eb0fe9b74150b89727297d399f55
#
_cell.length_a   1.000
_cell.length_b   1.000
_cell.length_c   1.000
_cell.angle_alpha   90.00
_cell.angle_beta   90.00
_cell.angle_gamma   90.00
#
_symmetry.space_group_name_H-M   'P 1'
#
loop_
_entity.id
_entity.type
_entity.pdbx_description
1 polymer ?
#
loop_
_entity_poly.entity_id
_entity_poly.type
_entity_poly.pdbx_seq_one_letter_code
_entity_poly.pdbx_strand_id
1 'polypeptide(L)'
;MLNSTFRRAQGRRAQDRRAQDRRAQGPLSMILAAALSALAGAASANDLIVRYDQSQLLRLPRAISQVIIGNPSIADASVQGTNLIVVTGKTFGVTNIIALDKQGNVIQDQRVIVQRDDVRMVNLHKGSQRQSFTCAPHCTPTITIGDDKEFFETISGHAQRKTQFSASESDAGGGGGGQ
;
A
#
# COMPACT_ATOMS: atom_id res chain seq x y z
N MET A 1 -74.18 42.86 -19.73
CA MET A 1 -72.74 43.30 -19.81
C MET A 1 -72.03 43.17 -18.44
N LEU A 2 -71.94 41.96 -17.85
CA LEU A 2 -71.39 41.79 -16.46
C LEU A 2 -70.42 40.63 -16.36
N ASN A 3 -69.68 40.28 -17.42
CA ASN A 3 -68.86 39.05 -17.38
C ASN A 3 -67.36 39.24 -17.73
N SER A 4 -66.91 40.50 -17.95
CA SER A 4 -65.51 40.74 -18.36
C SER A 4 -64.58 41.19 -17.20
N THR A 5 -65.14 41.69 -16.13
CA THR A 5 -64.35 42.17 -14.95
C THR A 5 -63.96 41.05 -14.01
N PHE A 6 -64.72 39.96 -13.94
CA PHE A 6 -64.39 38.84 -13.01
C PHE A 6 -63.25 37.95 -13.49
N ARG A 7 -63.04 37.80 -14.81
CA ARG A 7 -61.96 37.04 -15.39
C ARG A 7 -60.59 37.69 -15.22
N ARG A 8 -60.49 39.01 -15.14
CA ARG A 8 -59.24 39.75 -14.98
C ARG A 8 -58.69 39.68 -13.54
N ALA A 9 -59.57 39.52 -12.54
CA ALA A 9 -59.15 39.41 -11.16
C ALA A 9 -58.54 38.03 -10.80
N GLN A 10 -58.99 36.94 -11.45
CA GLN A 10 -58.44 35.62 -11.23
C GLN A 10 -57.02 35.39 -11.83
N GLY A 11 -56.71 36.04 -12.98
CA GLY A 11 -55.41 35.95 -13.63
C GLY A 11 -54.28 36.62 -12.86
N ARG A 12 -54.60 37.71 -12.15
CA ARG A 12 -53.54 38.42 -11.33
C ARG A 12 -53.15 37.63 -10.06
N ARG A 13 -54.08 36.93 -9.42
CA ARG A 13 -53.76 36.13 -8.22
C ARG A 13 -52.93 34.89 -8.52
N ALA A 14 -53.02 34.34 -9.75
CA ALA A 14 -52.22 33.18 -10.16
C ALA A 14 -50.79 33.57 -10.54
N GLN A 15 -50.58 34.82 -11.02
CA GLN A 15 -49.22 35.31 -11.33
C GLN A 15 -48.44 35.71 -10.06
N ASP A 16 -49.11 36.29 -9.06
CA ASP A 16 -48.48 36.66 -7.81
C ASP A 16 -47.98 35.43 -6.99
N ARG A 17 -48.72 34.32 -7.04
CA ARG A 17 -48.27 33.08 -6.36
C ARG A 17 -47.02 32.48 -7.00
N ARG A 18 -46.82 32.58 -8.30
CA ARG A 18 -45.62 32.10 -8.99
C ARG A 18 -44.40 32.99 -8.75
N ALA A 19 -44.61 34.27 -8.44
CA ALA A 19 -43.54 35.20 -8.11
C ALA A 19 -43.05 35.02 -6.64
N GLN A 20 -43.93 34.55 -5.73
CA GLN A 20 -43.57 34.29 -4.35
C GLN A 20 -42.78 32.98 -4.15
N ASP A 21 -43.11 31.92 -4.93
CA ASP A 21 -42.35 30.64 -4.86
C ASP A 21 -40.91 30.76 -5.35
N ARG A 22 -40.60 31.71 -6.21
CA ARG A 22 -39.21 31.95 -6.67
C ARG A 22 -38.33 32.69 -5.66
N ARG A 23 -38.90 33.30 -4.62
CA ARG A 23 -38.14 34.03 -3.59
C ARG A 23 -37.73 33.16 -2.41
N ALA A 24 -38.26 31.93 -2.29
CA ALA A 24 -37.95 31.00 -1.21
C ALA A 24 -36.69 30.17 -1.46
N GLN A 25 -36.12 30.22 -2.66
CA GLN A 25 -34.83 29.62 -2.95
C GLN A 25 -33.74 30.66 -2.72
N GLY A 26 -33.54 31.04 -1.48
CA GLY A 26 -32.52 32.00 -1.06
C GLY A 26 -31.10 31.45 -1.17
N PRO A 27 -30.08 32.32 -1.09
CA PRO A 27 -28.68 31.97 -1.21
C PRO A 27 -28.22 30.95 -0.18
N LEU A 28 -29.01 30.71 0.88
CA LEU A 28 -28.73 29.67 1.87
C LEU A 28 -28.74 28.25 1.31
N SER A 29 -29.66 27.94 0.34
CA SER A 29 -29.68 26.61 -0.27
C SER A 29 -28.49 26.33 -1.19
N MET A 30 -27.98 27.36 -1.86
CA MET A 30 -26.77 27.27 -2.67
C MET A 30 -25.50 27.13 -1.82
N ILE A 31 -25.45 27.80 -0.67
CA ILE A 31 -24.31 27.72 0.28
C ILE A 31 -24.25 26.35 0.93
N LEU A 32 -25.40 25.74 1.26
CA LEU A 32 -25.44 24.40 1.85
C LEU A 32 -25.02 23.31 0.85
N ALA A 33 -25.39 23.43 -0.44
CA ALA A 33 -24.95 22.51 -1.48
C ALA A 33 -23.45 22.62 -1.79
N ALA A 34 -22.88 23.82 -1.75
CA ALA A 34 -21.46 24.07 -1.93
C ALA A 34 -20.62 23.56 -0.74
N ALA A 35 -21.15 23.61 0.48
CA ALA A 35 -20.47 23.10 1.66
C ALA A 35 -20.40 21.56 1.71
N LEU A 36 -21.38 20.84 1.13
CA LEU A 36 -21.36 19.38 1.09
C LEU A 36 -20.36 18.81 0.06
N SER A 37 -20.06 19.57 -1.00
CA SER A 37 -19.08 19.13 -2.02
C SER A 37 -17.60 19.29 -1.58
N ALA A 38 -17.33 20.08 -0.56
CA ALA A 38 -15.98 20.28 -0.02
C ALA A 38 -15.49 19.13 0.89
N LEU A 39 -16.36 18.19 1.28
CA LEU A 39 -16.02 17.02 2.09
C LEU A 39 -15.61 15.78 1.28
N ALA A 40 -15.49 15.88 -0.05
CA ALA A 40 -14.84 14.84 -0.83
C ALA A 40 -13.33 14.86 -0.49
N GLY A 41 -12.99 14.35 0.69
CA GLY A 41 -11.61 14.15 1.13
C GLY A 41 -10.88 13.32 0.08
N ALA A 42 -9.79 13.84 -0.46
CA ALA A 42 -8.88 13.07 -1.28
C ALA A 42 -8.48 11.83 -0.49
N ALA A 43 -8.89 10.64 -0.97
CA ALA A 43 -8.39 9.38 -0.47
C ALA A 43 -6.89 9.36 -0.78
N SER A 44 -6.06 9.74 0.18
CA SER A 44 -4.61 9.59 0.08
C SER A 44 -4.32 8.10 0.05
N ALA A 45 -3.96 7.57 -1.12
CA ALA A 45 -3.38 6.25 -1.21
C ALA A 45 -2.01 6.33 -0.52
N ASN A 46 -1.95 5.88 0.74
CA ASN A 46 -0.69 5.82 1.48
C ASN A 46 0.18 4.73 0.87
N ASP A 47 1.41 5.07 0.49
CA ASP A 47 2.40 4.10 0.03
C ASP A 47 2.72 3.10 1.15
N LEU A 48 2.77 1.80 0.82
CA LEU A 48 3.22 0.77 1.74
C LEU A 48 4.75 0.71 1.69
N ILE A 49 5.39 1.17 2.75
CA ILE A 49 6.84 1.13 2.87
C ILE A 49 7.24 -0.20 3.51
N VAL A 50 7.98 -1.02 2.78
CA VAL A 50 8.53 -2.29 3.25
C VAL A 50 10.06 -2.17 3.29
N ARG A 51 10.65 -2.62 4.38
CA ARG A 51 12.12 -2.67 4.46
C ARG A 51 12.64 -3.90 3.74
N TYR A 52 13.81 -3.77 3.14
CA TYR A 52 14.53 -4.87 2.50
C TYR A 52 14.72 -6.04 3.48
N ASP A 53 14.48 -7.27 3.01
CA ASP A 53 14.50 -8.51 3.80
C ASP A 53 13.53 -8.53 5.00
N GLN A 54 12.51 -7.67 5.01
CA GLN A 54 11.48 -7.65 6.03
C GLN A 54 10.09 -7.83 5.43
N SER A 55 9.15 -8.23 6.29
CA SER A 55 7.75 -8.40 5.90
C SER A 55 6.86 -7.39 6.62
N GLN A 56 5.85 -6.89 5.90
CA GLN A 56 4.79 -6.03 6.41
C GLN A 56 3.43 -6.70 6.22
N LEU A 57 2.54 -6.48 7.18
CA LEU A 57 1.17 -6.97 7.10
C LEU A 57 0.28 -5.92 6.44
N LEU A 58 -0.44 -6.30 5.40
CA LEU A 58 -1.46 -5.49 4.75
C LEU A 58 -2.84 -6.13 4.99
N ARG A 59 -3.68 -5.45 5.76
CA ARG A 59 -5.05 -5.90 6.03
C ARG A 59 -6.01 -5.22 5.05
N LEU A 60 -6.84 -6.03 4.40
CA LEU A 60 -7.82 -5.57 3.41
C LEU A 60 -9.24 -5.56 3.97
N PRO A 61 -10.13 -4.69 3.45
CA PRO A 61 -11.50 -4.55 3.95
C PRO A 61 -12.42 -5.72 3.57
N ARG A 62 -12.06 -6.52 2.55
CA ARG A 62 -12.85 -7.63 2.02
C ARG A 62 -12.01 -8.89 1.81
N ALA A 63 -12.68 -10.02 1.61
CA ALA A 63 -12.04 -11.29 1.35
C ALA A 63 -11.32 -11.30 0.00
N ILE A 64 -10.07 -11.80 0.01
CA ILE A 64 -9.17 -11.87 -1.15
C ILE A 64 -9.39 -13.21 -1.85
N SER A 65 -9.41 -13.20 -3.16
CA SER A 65 -9.38 -14.41 -4.01
C SER A 65 -8.07 -14.52 -4.79
N GLN A 66 -7.54 -13.41 -5.25
CA GLN A 66 -6.32 -13.39 -6.05
C GLN A 66 -5.47 -12.17 -5.69
N VAL A 67 -4.15 -12.34 -5.75
CA VAL A 67 -3.15 -11.27 -5.60
C VAL A 67 -2.25 -11.24 -6.82
N ILE A 68 -2.03 -10.06 -7.36
CA ILE A 68 -1.16 -9.80 -8.50
C ILE A 68 -0.06 -8.86 -8.04
N ILE A 69 1.19 -9.20 -8.34
CA ILE A 69 2.36 -8.40 -8.01
C ILE A 69 2.93 -7.84 -9.31
N GLY A 70 3.11 -6.53 -9.39
CA GLY A 70 3.61 -5.85 -10.58
C GLY A 70 5.04 -6.27 -10.93
N ASN A 71 5.92 -6.34 -9.93
CA ASN A 71 7.29 -6.81 -10.09
C ASN A 71 7.71 -7.76 -8.95
N PRO A 72 7.70 -9.08 -9.19
CA PRO A 72 8.06 -10.08 -8.19
C PRO A 72 9.53 -10.10 -7.76
N SER A 73 10.42 -9.39 -8.47
CA SER A 73 11.81 -9.24 -8.05
C SER A 73 11.97 -8.19 -6.93
N ILE A 74 11.05 -7.22 -6.83
CA ILE A 74 11.09 -6.15 -5.83
C ILE A 74 10.39 -6.58 -4.53
N ALA A 75 9.19 -7.13 -4.64
CA ALA A 75 8.43 -7.60 -3.50
C ALA A 75 7.70 -8.90 -3.79
N ASP A 76 7.41 -9.64 -2.74
CA ASP A 76 6.57 -10.83 -2.78
C ASP A 76 5.36 -10.65 -1.86
N ALA A 77 4.28 -11.39 -2.12
CA ALA A 77 3.06 -11.31 -1.33
C ALA A 77 2.43 -12.68 -1.13
N SER A 78 2.15 -13.04 0.11
CA SER A 78 1.43 -14.25 0.47
C SER A 78 0.13 -13.93 1.20
N VAL A 79 -0.96 -14.62 0.83
CA VAL A 79 -2.26 -14.45 1.48
C VAL A 79 -2.32 -15.31 2.74
N GLN A 80 -2.68 -14.66 3.85
CA GLN A 80 -2.86 -15.30 5.15
C GLN A 80 -4.33 -15.15 5.60
N GLY A 81 -5.07 -16.27 5.60
CA GLY A 81 -6.50 -16.25 5.89
C GLY A 81 -7.34 -15.62 4.77
N THR A 82 -8.34 -14.82 5.14
CA THR A 82 -9.33 -14.30 4.18
C THR A 82 -9.04 -12.89 3.67
N ASN A 83 -8.40 -12.05 4.48
CA ASN A 83 -8.24 -10.61 4.20
C ASN A 83 -6.89 -10.02 4.64
N LEU A 84 -5.89 -10.87 4.84
CA LEU A 84 -4.56 -10.46 5.27
C LEU A 84 -3.53 -10.87 4.21
N ILE A 85 -2.66 -9.95 3.85
CA ILE A 85 -1.51 -10.19 2.99
C ILE A 85 -0.24 -9.91 3.79
N VAL A 86 0.72 -10.83 3.70
CA VAL A 86 2.11 -10.61 4.13
C VAL A 86 2.89 -10.16 2.92
N VAL A 87 3.41 -8.95 2.94
CA VAL A 87 4.22 -8.37 1.88
C VAL A 87 5.68 -8.38 2.30
N THR A 88 6.54 -9.03 1.53
CA THR A 88 7.97 -9.17 1.79
C THR A 88 8.79 -8.38 0.78
N GLY A 89 9.66 -7.51 1.24
CA GLY A 89 10.60 -6.76 0.39
C GLY A 89 11.80 -7.63 0.01
N LYS A 90 12.08 -7.78 -1.28
CA LYS A 90 13.16 -8.62 -1.82
C LYS A 90 14.33 -7.82 -2.38
N THR A 91 14.05 -6.77 -3.13
CA THR A 91 15.06 -5.82 -3.64
C THR A 91 14.52 -4.41 -3.59
N PHE A 92 15.41 -3.42 -3.62
CA PHE A 92 15.00 -2.01 -3.59
C PHE A 92 14.22 -1.65 -4.83
N GLY A 93 13.24 -0.80 -4.69
CA GLY A 93 12.46 -0.30 -5.81
C GLY A 93 11.01 -0.02 -5.44
N VAL A 94 10.23 0.26 -6.49
CA VAL A 94 8.81 0.56 -6.39
C VAL A 94 8.05 -0.44 -7.25
N THR A 95 7.01 -1.01 -6.68
CA THR A 95 6.07 -1.90 -7.37
C THR A 95 4.65 -1.63 -6.87
N ASN A 96 3.68 -2.44 -7.27
CA ASN A 96 2.35 -2.43 -6.70
C ASN A 96 1.83 -3.86 -6.48
N ILE A 97 0.85 -3.98 -5.60
CA ILE A 97 0.13 -5.20 -5.30
C ILE A 97 -1.35 -4.93 -5.51
N ILE A 98 -1.98 -5.72 -6.39
CA ILE A 98 -3.40 -5.63 -6.69
C ILE A 98 -4.09 -6.85 -6.09
N ALA A 99 -5.06 -6.62 -5.21
CA ALA A 99 -5.88 -7.66 -4.62
C ALA A 99 -7.27 -7.68 -5.26
N LEU A 100 -7.74 -8.86 -5.65
CA LEU A 100 -9.02 -9.08 -6.30
C LEU A 100 -9.93 -9.95 -5.44
N ASP A 101 -11.24 -9.73 -5.54
CA ASP A 101 -12.27 -10.59 -4.98
C ASP A 101 -12.59 -11.79 -5.89
N LYS A 102 -13.55 -12.63 -5.47
CA LYS A 102 -13.98 -13.82 -6.24
C LYS A 102 -14.62 -13.48 -7.58
N GLN A 103 -15.14 -12.27 -7.73
CA GLN A 103 -15.77 -11.76 -8.95
C GLN A 103 -14.75 -11.07 -9.88
N GLY A 104 -13.48 -10.94 -9.46
CA GLY A 104 -12.44 -10.25 -10.20
C GLY A 104 -12.44 -8.73 -10.02
N ASN A 105 -13.24 -8.19 -9.08
CA ASN A 105 -13.20 -6.76 -8.79
C ASN A 105 -11.98 -6.41 -7.95
N VAL A 106 -11.40 -5.24 -8.20
CA VAL A 106 -10.27 -4.73 -7.40
C VAL A 106 -10.75 -4.36 -6.01
N ILE A 107 -10.16 -5.00 -4.98
CA ILE A 107 -10.35 -4.65 -3.58
C ILE A 107 -9.41 -3.51 -3.20
N GLN A 108 -8.16 -3.63 -3.63
CA GLN A 108 -7.07 -2.71 -3.31
C GLN A 108 -6.04 -2.75 -4.43
N ASP A 109 -5.55 -1.59 -4.83
CA ASP A 109 -4.29 -1.42 -5.57
C ASP A 109 -3.36 -0.62 -4.66
N GLN A 110 -2.32 -1.29 -4.17
CA GLN A 110 -1.41 -0.74 -3.18
C GLN A 110 -0.03 -0.56 -3.77
N ARG A 111 0.42 0.69 -3.84
CA ARG A 111 1.80 0.98 -4.17
C ARG A 111 2.72 0.54 -3.04
N VAL A 112 3.78 -0.19 -3.37
CA VAL A 112 4.78 -0.74 -2.45
C VAL A 112 6.14 -0.14 -2.78
N ILE A 113 6.78 0.41 -1.78
CA ILE A 113 8.13 0.94 -1.86
C ILE A 113 9.03 0.08 -0.98
N VAL A 114 9.96 -0.64 -1.59
CA VAL A 114 10.98 -1.38 -0.86
C VAL A 114 12.22 -0.52 -0.71
N GLN A 115 12.55 -0.22 0.53
CA GLN A 115 13.70 0.64 0.85
C GLN A 115 14.61 0.01 1.91
N ARG A 116 15.82 0.54 2.00
CA ARG A 116 16.82 0.09 2.94
C ARG A 116 16.49 0.55 4.38
N ASP A 117 16.90 -0.23 5.39
CA ASP A 117 16.89 0.21 6.77
C ASP A 117 18.21 0.95 7.09
N ASP A 118 18.25 2.23 6.76
CA ASP A 118 19.47 3.04 6.89
C ASP A 118 19.83 3.37 8.35
N VAL A 119 18.92 3.13 9.30
CA VAL A 119 19.12 3.50 10.72
C VAL A 119 20.27 2.72 11.39
N ARG A 120 20.54 1.50 10.93
CA ARG A 120 21.54 0.60 11.51
C ARG A 120 22.63 0.20 10.51
N MET A 121 22.62 0.76 9.32
CA MET A 121 23.58 0.43 8.28
C MET A 121 24.72 1.44 8.25
N VAL A 122 25.93 0.92 8.16
CA VAL A 122 27.17 1.69 7.95
C VAL A 122 27.74 1.26 6.61
N ASN A 123 27.93 2.22 5.71
CA ASN A 123 28.60 2.00 4.44
C ASN A 123 30.06 2.49 4.56
N LEU A 124 31.01 1.57 4.48
CA LEU A 124 32.42 1.89 4.43
C LEU A 124 32.85 2.06 2.98
N HIS A 125 33.40 3.22 2.66
CA HIS A 125 33.99 3.48 1.35
C HIS A 125 35.50 3.45 1.42
N LYS A 126 36.13 2.58 0.61
CA LYS A 126 37.57 2.50 0.43
C LYS A 126 37.91 2.79 -1.03
N GLY A 127 38.17 4.05 -1.36
CA GLY A 127 38.26 4.50 -2.74
C GLY A 127 36.89 4.38 -3.44
N SER A 128 36.83 3.64 -4.53
CA SER A 128 35.60 3.34 -5.28
C SER A 128 34.82 2.14 -4.74
N GLN A 129 35.40 1.38 -3.84
CA GLN A 129 34.79 0.17 -3.24
C GLN A 129 33.86 0.55 -2.09
N ARG A 130 32.67 -0.06 -2.05
CA ARG A 130 31.72 0.06 -0.96
C ARG A 130 31.55 -1.28 -0.26
N GLN A 131 31.51 -1.25 1.06
CA GLN A 131 31.24 -2.39 1.93
C GLN A 131 30.16 -2.01 2.93
N SER A 132 29.11 -2.81 3.06
CA SER A 132 27.97 -2.53 3.93
C SER A 132 28.00 -3.40 5.19
N PHE A 133 27.71 -2.78 6.33
CA PHE A 133 27.66 -3.41 7.64
C PHE A 133 26.38 -3.05 8.35
N THR A 134 25.81 -3.96 9.12
CA THR A 134 24.71 -3.71 10.06
C THR A 134 25.26 -3.67 11.47
N CYS A 135 24.97 -2.60 12.22
CA CYS A 135 25.52 -2.33 13.55
C CYS A 135 24.43 -2.30 14.63
N ALA A 136 24.51 -3.25 15.64
CA ALA A 136 23.60 -3.27 16.78
C ALA A 136 24.15 -4.12 17.94
N PRO A 137 24.95 -3.66 18.87
CA PRO A 137 25.89 -2.52 18.87
C PRO A 137 27.16 -2.78 18.05
N HIS A 138 27.49 -4.05 17.76
CA HIS A 138 28.65 -4.43 16.96
C HIS A 138 28.29 -4.49 15.49
N CYS A 139 29.22 -4.05 14.65
CA CYS A 139 29.04 -4.06 13.21
C CYS A 139 29.38 -5.43 12.62
N THR A 140 28.45 -6.03 11.90
CA THR A 140 28.63 -7.28 11.15
C THR A 140 28.46 -7.02 9.66
N PRO A 141 29.24 -7.68 8.79
CA PRO A 141 29.06 -7.60 7.34
C PRO A 141 27.64 -8.01 6.94
N THR A 142 27.06 -7.29 6.00
CA THR A 142 25.75 -7.63 5.44
C THR A 142 25.82 -7.76 3.92
N ILE A 143 25.06 -8.71 3.35
CA ILE A 143 25.01 -8.92 1.90
C ILE A 143 24.13 -7.84 1.31
N THR A 144 24.72 -6.90 0.58
CA THR A 144 23.99 -5.76 0.02
C THR A 144 24.30 -5.58 -1.46
N ILE A 145 23.24 -5.47 -2.28
CA ILE A 145 23.40 -5.20 -3.71
C ILE A 145 24.07 -3.84 -3.91
N GLY A 146 25.11 -3.82 -4.75
CA GLY A 146 25.91 -2.64 -5.06
C GLY A 146 27.15 -2.48 -4.16
N ASP A 147 27.47 -3.43 -3.30
CA ASP A 147 28.77 -3.50 -2.65
C ASP A 147 29.85 -3.97 -3.62
N ASP A 148 31.12 -3.79 -3.20
CA ASP A 148 32.26 -4.29 -3.93
C ASP A 148 32.12 -5.78 -4.23
N LYS A 149 32.45 -6.18 -5.46
CA LYS A 149 32.25 -7.55 -5.94
C LYS A 149 32.94 -8.60 -5.08
N GLU A 150 34.21 -8.38 -4.75
CA GLU A 150 35.01 -9.32 -3.94
C GLU A 150 34.44 -9.46 -2.52
N PHE A 151 34.05 -8.34 -1.90
CA PHE A 151 33.40 -8.32 -0.60
C PHE A 151 32.07 -9.08 -0.64
N PHE A 152 31.22 -8.80 -1.63
CA PHE A 152 29.92 -9.44 -1.80
C PHE A 152 30.05 -10.96 -1.97
N GLU A 153 30.95 -11.41 -2.86
CA GLU A 153 31.18 -12.84 -3.12
C GLU A 153 31.73 -13.57 -1.88
N THR A 154 32.65 -12.94 -1.14
CA THR A 154 33.20 -13.48 0.09
C THR A 154 32.13 -13.70 1.14
N ILE A 155 31.32 -12.65 1.44
CA ILE A 155 30.30 -12.72 2.49
C ILE A 155 29.15 -13.64 2.09
N SER A 156 28.70 -13.61 0.85
CA SER A 156 27.66 -14.53 0.35
C SER A 156 28.12 -15.99 0.39
N GLY A 157 29.37 -16.27 0.03
CA GLY A 157 29.96 -17.61 0.14
C GLY A 157 30.05 -18.10 1.59
N HIS A 158 30.37 -17.24 2.56
CA HIS A 158 30.34 -17.59 3.98
C HIS A 158 28.92 -17.89 4.46
N ALA A 159 27.92 -17.10 4.05
CA ALA A 159 26.51 -17.32 4.38
C ALA A 159 26.00 -18.65 3.83
N GLN A 160 26.31 -18.98 2.57
CA GLN A 160 25.93 -20.25 1.95
C GLN A 160 26.56 -21.44 2.69
N ARG A 161 27.84 -21.41 3.03
CA ARG A 161 28.50 -22.48 3.81
C ARG A 161 27.81 -22.64 5.16
N LYS A 162 27.51 -21.56 5.87
CA LYS A 162 26.79 -21.63 7.15
C LYS A 162 25.45 -22.34 7.04
N THR A 163 24.64 -22.02 6.01
CA THR A 163 23.35 -22.68 5.79
C THR A 163 23.49 -24.15 5.46
N GLN A 164 24.53 -24.54 4.69
CA GLN A 164 24.84 -25.95 4.41
C GLN A 164 25.19 -26.75 5.67
N PHE A 165 26.01 -26.19 6.56
CA PHE A 165 26.31 -26.84 7.85
C PHE A 165 25.05 -27.02 8.70
N SER A 166 24.20 -26.00 8.80
CA SER A 166 22.96 -26.10 9.58
C SER A 166 21.98 -27.12 8.99
N ALA A 167 21.92 -27.29 7.66
CA ALA A 167 21.09 -28.29 7.02
C ALA A 167 21.60 -29.72 7.26
N SER A 168 22.94 -29.93 7.21
CA SER A 168 23.52 -31.27 7.45
C SER A 168 23.37 -31.74 8.91
N GLU A 169 23.33 -30.83 9.88
CA GLU A 169 23.07 -31.17 11.29
C GLU A 169 21.60 -31.58 11.52
N SER A 170 20.64 -30.99 10.79
CA SER A 170 19.22 -31.35 10.92
C SER A 170 18.94 -32.77 10.38
N ASP A 171 19.64 -33.21 9.34
CA ASP A 171 19.51 -34.58 8.79
C ASP A 171 20.18 -35.65 9.68
N ALA A 172 21.26 -35.28 10.37
CA ALA A 172 21.96 -36.21 11.28
C ALA A 172 21.22 -36.43 12.62
N GLY A 173 20.38 -35.48 13.05
CA GLY A 173 19.62 -35.55 14.32
C GLY A 173 18.34 -36.37 14.26
N GLY A 174 17.88 -36.77 13.09
CA GLY A 174 16.61 -37.52 12.88
C GLY A 174 16.68 -39.04 13.01
N GLY A 175 17.85 -39.63 13.27
CA GLY A 175 18.09 -41.09 13.22
C GLY A 175 18.21 -41.82 14.54
N GLY A 176 17.78 -41.30 15.67
CA GLY A 176 18.00 -41.89 17.00
C GLY A 176 16.74 -41.96 17.87
N GLY A 177 15.82 -42.90 17.58
CA GLY A 177 14.68 -43.09 18.46
C GLY A 177 13.78 -44.26 18.09
N GLY A 178 14.32 -45.49 18.16
CA GLY A 178 13.52 -46.69 17.92
C GLY A 178 14.22 -47.93 18.46
N GLN A 179 14.20 -48.19 19.72
CA GLN A 179 14.24 -49.53 20.35
C GLN A 179 13.38 -49.45 21.61
#